data_335a5046820867b6336d43ac1360e3c9
#
_entry.id   335a5046820867b6336d43ac1360e3c9
#
_cell.length_a   1.000
_cell.length_b   1.000
_cell.length_c   1.000
_cell.angle_alpha   90.00
_cell.angle_beta   90.00
_cell.angle_gamma   90.00
#
_symmetry.space_group_name_H-M   'P 1'
#
loop_
_entity.id
_entity.type
_entity.pdbx_description
1 polymer ?
#
loop_
_entity_poly.entity_id
_entity_poly.type
_entity_poly.pdbx_seq_one_letter_code
_entity_poly.pdbx_strand_id
1 'polypeptide(L)'
;MDVVALGELLIDFTENGTSAQDNKLFEANPGGAPCNVLAMLQKLGHQTAFIGKVGQDAFGRLLVDAVKEQGIDTTGVRYDDNVHTTLAFVQTAADGDRDFSFYRNPGADMMLTADEVDLSLVRNAKIFHFGSLSMTDQICENATKHAIAAAKEAGALISFDPNLRKPLWKSMDDAKEKISWG
;
A
#
# COMPACT_ATOMS: atom_id res chain seq x y z
N MET A 1 9.45 10.13 -14.08
CA MET A 1 8.17 9.96 -13.34
C MET A 1 7.84 11.22 -12.56
N ASP A 2 6.58 11.66 -12.56
CA ASP A 2 6.20 12.80 -11.71
C ASP A 2 6.12 12.38 -10.26
N VAL A 3 5.42 11.26 -9.97
CA VAL A 3 5.32 10.71 -8.62
C VAL A 3 5.59 9.21 -8.61
N VAL A 4 6.46 8.77 -7.70
CA VAL A 4 6.65 7.37 -7.37
C VAL A 4 6.21 7.16 -5.93
N ALA A 5 5.36 6.17 -5.66
CA ALA A 5 4.93 5.85 -4.32
C ALA A 5 5.37 4.45 -3.90
N LEU A 6 5.74 4.31 -2.61
CA LEU A 6 6.04 3.04 -1.97
C LEU A 6 5.05 2.81 -0.82
N GLY A 7 4.50 1.60 -0.74
CA GLY A 7 3.68 1.21 0.39
C GLY A 7 2.80 -0.01 0.14
N GLU A 8 1.69 -0.07 0.85
CA GLU A 8 0.75 -1.18 0.79
C GLU A 8 -0.14 -1.13 -0.46
N LEU A 9 -0.45 -2.31 -0.97
CA LEU A 9 -1.50 -2.59 -1.95
C LEU A 9 -2.26 -3.81 -1.45
N LEU A 10 -3.56 -3.68 -1.25
CA LEU A 10 -4.37 -4.67 -0.52
C LEU A 10 -5.81 -4.73 -1.09
N ILE A 11 -6.57 -5.74 -0.67
CA ILE A 11 -8.00 -5.82 -0.95
C ILE A 11 -8.80 -5.32 0.25
N ASP A 12 -9.66 -4.33 0.02
CA ASP A 12 -10.70 -3.94 0.95
C ASP A 12 -12.00 -4.68 0.62
N PHE A 13 -12.39 -5.64 1.48
CA PHE A 13 -13.68 -6.31 1.39
C PHE A 13 -14.75 -5.49 2.09
N THR A 14 -15.72 -4.99 1.32
CA THR A 14 -16.91 -4.29 1.84
C THR A 14 -18.14 -5.17 1.72
N GLU A 15 -18.98 -5.19 2.76
CA GLU A 15 -20.25 -5.93 2.71
C GLU A 15 -21.16 -5.32 1.65
N ASN A 16 -21.67 -6.16 0.74
CA ASN A 16 -22.54 -5.76 -0.37
C ASN A 16 -23.80 -6.65 -0.43
N GLY A 17 -24.61 -6.61 0.63
CA GLY A 17 -25.87 -7.31 0.72
C GLY A 17 -25.77 -8.81 0.97
N THR A 18 -26.79 -9.57 0.54
CA THR A 18 -26.90 -11.02 0.71
C THR A 18 -27.22 -11.71 -0.61
N SER A 19 -26.78 -12.96 -0.74
CA SER A 19 -27.10 -13.83 -1.88
C SER A 19 -28.52 -14.36 -1.80
N ALA A 20 -28.98 -15.04 -2.86
CA ALA A 20 -30.27 -15.74 -2.87
C ALA A 20 -30.38 -16.86 -1.82
N GLN A 21 -29.26 -17.33 -1.25
CA GLN A 21 -29.18 -18.31 -0.18
C GLN A 21 -28.98 -17.67 1.20
N ASP A 22 -29.21 -16.36 1.31
CA ASP A 22 -29.06 -15.56 2.53
C ASP A 22 -27.62 -15.55 3.10
N ASN A 23 -26.61 -15.77 2.24
CA ASN A 23 -25.20 -15.61 2.61
C ASN A 23 -24.74 -14.16 2.39
N LYS A 24 -23.92 -13.63 3.30
CA LYS A 24 -23.30 -12.32 3.11
C LYS A 24 -22.44 -12.28 1.86
N LEU A 25 -22.59 -11.23 1.07
CA LEU A 25 -21.76 -10.93 -0.09
C LEU A 25 -20.73 -9.85 0.28
N PHE A 26 -19.53 -9.98 -0.26
CA PHE A 26 -18.47 -8.99 -0.11
C PHE A 26 -17.96 -8.59 -1.48
N GLU A 27 -17.79 -7.31 -1.68
CA GLU A 27 -17.14 -6.73 -2.83
C GLU A 27 -15.65 -6.58 -2.55
N ALA A 28 -14.80 -7.08 -3.46
CA ALA A 28 -13.35 -6.99 -3.36
C ALA A 28 -12.87 -5.71 -4.06
N ASN A 29 -12.53 -4.70 -3.29
CA ASN A 29 -12.08 -3.41 -3.81
C ASN A 29 -10.56 -3.31 -3.73
N PRO A 30 -9.86 -2.96 -4.84
CA PRO A 30 -8.45 -2.59 -4.77
C PRO A 30 -8.27 -1.38 -3.87
N GLY A 31 -7.37 -1.50 -2.88
CA GLY A 31 -7.10 -0.50 -1.86
C GLY A 31 -5.60 -0.33 -1.62
N GLY A 32 -5.27 0.61 -0.75
CA GLY A 32 -3.92 1.03 -0.42
C GLY A 32 -3.77 2.53 -0.60
N ALA A 33 -3.47 3.25 0.49
CA ALA A 33 -3.40 4.71 0.46
C ALA A 33 -2.43 5.26 -0.59
N PRO A 34 -1.21 4.73 -0.76
CA PRO A 34 -0.29 5.20 -1.79
C PRO A 34 -0.84 5.04 -3.22
N CYS A 35 -1.47 3.90 -3.53
CA CYS A 35 -2.06 3.67 -4.85
C CYS A 35 -3.26 4.57 -5.13
N ASN A 36 -4.06 4.92 -4.12
CA ASN A 36 -5.17 5.86 -4.28
C ASN A 36 -4.67 7.26 -4.68
N VAL A 37 -3.56 7.71 -4.09
CA VAL A 37 -2.90 8.96 -4.50
C VAL A 37 -2.44 8.88 -5.95
N LEU A 38 -1.75 7.79 -6.34
CA LEU A 38 -1.26 7.62 -7.70
C LEU A 38 -2.38 7.56 -8.74
N ALA A 39 -3.47 6.84 -8.44
CA ALA A 39 -4.63 6.73 -9.33
C ALA A 39 -5.30 8.09 -9.58
N MET A 40 -5.41 8.94 -8.55
CA MET A 40 -5.92 10.29 -8.72
C MET A 40 -4.97 11.14 -9.56
N LEU A 41 -3.68 11.06 -9.33
CA LEU A 41 -2.68 11.80 -10.11
C LEU A 41 -2.67 11.36 -11.59
N GLN A 42 -2.85 10.06 -11.89
CA GLN A 42 -3.01 9.58 -13.26
C GLN A 42 -4.23 10.22 -13.96
N LYS A 43 -5.37 10.29 -13.26
CA LYS A 43 -6.57 10.97 -13.79
C LYS A 43 -6.36 12.45 -14.05
N LEU A 44 -5.41 13.08 -13.36
CA LEU A 44 -4.99 14.47 -13.57
C LEU A 44 -3.90 14.62 -14.64
N GLY A 45 -3.50 13.52 -15.30
CA GLY A 45 -2.54 13.53 -16.41
C GLY A 45 -1.06 13.45 -16.00
N HIS A 46 -0.76 13.06 -14.76
CA HIS A 46 0.61 12.87 -14.28
C HIS A 46 1.12 11.45 -14.51
N GLN A 47 2.42 11.30 -14.73
CA GLN A 47 3.07 9.99 -14.82
C GLN A 47 3.41 9.45 -13.44
N THR A 48 2.88 8.27 -13.10
CA THR A 48 3.04 7.67 -11.77
C THR A 48 3.56 6.24 -11.84
N ALA A 49 4.29 5.82 -10.78
CA ALA A 49 4.76 4.44 -10.61
C ALA A 49 4.57 3.99 -9.16
N PHE A 50 4.31 2.71 -8.98
CA PHE A 50 4.12 2.10 -7.67
C PHE A 50 5.21 1.09 -7.35
N ILE A 51 5.73 1.14 -6.12
CA ILE A 51 6.67 0.19 -5.53
C ILE A 51 5.99 -0.47 -4.34
N GLY A 52 5.93 -1.79 -4.34
CA GLY A 52 5.31 -2.55 -3.27
C GLY A 52 5.40 -4.05 -3.50
N LYS A 53 4.79 -4.83 -2.61
CA LYS A 53 4.81 -6.29 -2.71
C LYS A 53 3.41 -6.85 -2.42
N VAL A 54 2.99 -7.82 -3.24
CA VAL A 54 1.74 -8.56 -3.12
C VAL A 54 2.02 -10.05 -3.11
N GLY A 55 1.08 -10.87 -2.65
CA GLY A 55 1.23 -12.32 -2.72
C GLY A 55 1.14 -12.84 -4.16
N GLN A 56 1.82 -13.96 -4.45
CA GLN A 56 1.68 -14.71 -5.71
C GLN A 56 0.34 -15.48 -5.73
N ASP A 57 -0.75 -14.78 -5.47
CA ASP A 57 -2.11 -15.32 -5.32
C ASP A 57 -3.12 -14.63 -6.27
N ALA A 58 -4.39 -15.04 -6.17
CA ALA A 58 -5.44 -14.47 -7.02
C ALA A 58 -5.65 -12.97 -6.76
N PHE A 59 -5.54 -12.54 -5.50
CA PHE A 59 -5.74 -11.14 -5.12
C PHE A 59 -4.55 -10.27 -5.51
N GLY A 60 -3.32 -10.78 -5.41
CA GLY A 60 -2.13 -10.07 -5.87
C GLY A 60 -2.20 -9.78 -7.38
N ARG A 61 -2.61 -10.76 -8.18
CA ARG A 61 -2.83 -10.56 -9.62
C ARG A 61 -3.92 -9.54 -9.92
N LEU A 62 -5.08 -9.66 -9.26
CA LEU A 62 -6.20 -8.72 -9.40
C LEU A 62 -5.76 -7.28 -9.09
N LEU A 63 -5.00 -7.09 -8.01
CA LEU A 63 -4.51 -5.78 -7.61
C LEU A 63 -3.55 -5.17 -8.63
N VAL A 64 -2.57 -5.95 -9.10
CA VAL A 64 -1.59 -5.46 -10.09
C VAL A 64 -2.28 -5.12 -11.41
N ASP A 65 -3.24 -5.92 -11.84
CA ASP A 65 -4.01 -5.63 -13.05
C ASP A 65 -4.85 -4.35 -12.89
N ALA A 66 -5.54 -4.17 -11.75
CA ALA A 66 -6.30 -2.96 -11.46
C ALA A 66 -5.42 -1.69 -11.44
N VAL A 67 -4.21 -1.78 -10.88
CA VAL A 67 -3.24 -0.66 -10.86
C VAL A 67 -2.76 -0.33 -12.28
N LYS A 68 -2.46 -1.35 -13.10
CA LYS A 68 -2.10 -1.18 -14.52
C LYS A 68 -3.23 -0.54 -15.35
N GLU A 69 -4.48 -0.95 -15.12
CA GLU A 69 -5.65 -0.39 -15.80
C GLU A 69 -5.84 1.11 -15.50
N GLN A 70 -5.39 1.59 -14.35
CA GLN A 70 -5.34 3.02 -14.05
C GLN A 70 -4.18 3.76 -14.76
N GLY A 71 -3.29 3.06 -15.48
CA GLY A 71 -2.14 3.63 -16.17
C GLY A 71 -0.90 3.83 -15.29
N ILE A 72 -0.90 3.32 -14.06
CA ILE A 72 0.23 3.41 -13.14
C ILE A 72 1.29 2.38 -13.55
N ASP A 73 2.56 2.77 -13.61
CA ASP A 73 3.67 1.85 -13.84
C ASP A 73 3.85 0.91 -12.65
N THR A 74 3.77 -0.40 -12.91
CA THR A 74 3.87 -1.47 -11.92
C THR A 74 5.18 -2.24 -11.98
N THR A 75 6.19 -1.77 -12.70
CA THR A 75 7.51 -2.44 -12.82
C THR A 75 8.23 -2.56 -11.48
N GLY A 76 7.89 -1.70 -10.51
CA GLY A 76 8.36 -1.76 -9.12
C GLY A 76 7.60 -2.72 -8.22
N VAL A 77 6.55 -3.42 -8.70
CA VAL A 77 5.82 -4.38 -7.89
C VAL A 77 6.54 -5.73 -7.84
N ARG A 78 6.61 -6.31 -6.66
CA ARG A 78 7.16 -7.65 -6.42
C ARG A 78 6.05 -8.61 -5.99
N TYR A 79 6.26 -9.90 -6.23
CA TYR A 79 5.39 -10.98 -5.75
C TYR A 79 6.09 -11.79 -4.67
N ASP A 80 5.36 -12.16 -3.62
CA ASP A 80 5.84 -13.07 -2.58
C ASP A 80 5.24 -14.45 -2.79
N ASP A 81 6.11 -15.48 -2.86
CA ASP A 81 5.68 -16.86 -3.08
C ASP A 81 5.15 -17.54 -1.81
N ASN A 82 5.42 -16.99 -0.62
CA ASN A 82 5.16 -17.61 0.66
C ASN A 82 4.14 -16.85 1.52
N VAL A 83 3.99 -15.53 1.30
CA VAL A 83 3.13 -14.66 2.09
C VAL A 83 2.00 -14.12 1.22
N HIS A 84 0.77 -14.27 1.71
CA HIS A 84 -0.41 -13.84 0.96
C HIS A 84 -0.59 -12.33 0.91
N THR A 85 -1.32 -11.90 -0.11
CA THR A 85 -1.80 -10.53 -0.25
C THR A 85 -2.59 -10.12 0.99
N THR A 86 -2.32 -8.92 1.51
CA THR A 86 -3.06 -8.35 2.64
C THR A 86 -4.53 -8.14 2.28
N LEU A 87 -5.41 -8.53 3.20
CA LEU A 87 -6.85 -8.30 3.10
C LEU A 87 -7.32 -7.46 4.28
N ALA A 88 -8.25 -6.57 4.02
CA ALA A 88 -8.98 -5.83 5.04
C ALA A 88 -10.49 -6.06 4.86
N PHE A 89 -11.20 -6.35 5.94
CA PHE A 89 -12.66 -6.41 5.95
C PHE A 89 -13.18 -5.15 6.60
N VAL A 90 -13.99 -4.41 5.85
CA VAL A 90 -14.61 -3.16 6.31
C VAL A 90 -16.04 -3.47 6.74
N GLN A 91 -16.31 -3.32 8.02
CA GLN A 91 -17.65 -3.44 8.59
C GLN A 91 -18.17 -2.04 8.90
N THR A 92 -19.37 -1.74 8.43
CA THR A 92 -20.04 -0.48 8.76
C THR A 92 -21.01 -0.75 9.89
N ALA A 93 -20.80 -0.12 11.04
CA ALA A 93 -21.71 -0.19 12.18
C ALA A 93 -23.02 0.55 11.89
N ALA A 94 -24.06 0.30 12.67
CA ALA A 94 -25.37 0.91 12.47
C ALA A 94 -25.39 2.45 12.59
N ASP A 95 -24.41 3.03 13.28
CA ASP A 95 -24.17 4.47 13.41
C ASP A 95 -23.35 5.07 12.25
N GLY A 96 -22.91 4.23 11.29
CA GLY A 96 -22.11 4.64 10.15
C GLY A 96 -20.59 4.63 10.40
N ASP A 97 -20.15 4.27 11.60
CA ASP A 97 -18.74 4.11 11.90
C ASP A 97 -18.16 2.87 11.20
N ARG A 98 -16.87 2.90 10.86
CA ARG A 98 -16.21 1.84 10.12
C ARG A 98 -15.21 1.12 11.01
N ASP A 99 -15.41 -0.18 11.17
CA ASP A 99 -14.44 -1.08 11.80
C ASP A 99 -13.68 -1.87 10.74
N PHE A 100 -12.37 -2.08 10.99
CA PHE A 100 -11.46 -2.75 10.06
C PHE A 100 -10.85 -3.98 10.71
N SER A 101 -11.06 -5.15 10.08
CA SER A 101 -10.37 -6.38 10.43
C SER A 101 -9.30 -6.67 9.39
N PHE A 102 -8.01 -6.63 9.78
CA PHE A 102 -6.89 -6.85 8.87
C PHE A 102 -6.36 -8.29 8.95
N TYR A 103 -6.20 -8.91 7.80
CA TYR A 103 -5.47 -10.15 7.60
C TYR A 103 -4.09 -9.81 7.03
N ARG A 104 -3.20 -9.38 7.94
CA ARG A 104 -1.86 -8.83 7.67
C ARG A 104 -0.86 -9.27 8.76
N ASN A 105 -0.73 -10.60 8.97
CA ASN A 105 0.13 -11.13 10.03
C ASN A 105 0.95 -12.35 9.58
N PRO A 106 2.02 -12.16 8.77
CA PRO A 106 2.31 -10.99 7.96
C PRO A 106 1.44 -10.90 6.71
N GLY A 107 1.37 -9.73 6.10
CA GLY A 107 0.93 -9.55 4.73
C GLY A 107 2.12 -9.36 3.79
N ALA A 108 1.97 -9.69 2.51
CA ALA A 108 3.07 -9.60 1.53
C ALA A 108 3.68 -8.19 1.44
N ASP A 109 2.89 -7.15 1.62
CA ASP A 109 3.33 -5.76 1.63
C ASP A 109 4.35 -5.45 2.73
N MET A 110 4.35 -6.23 3.84
CA MET A 110 5.33 -6.10 4.92
C MET A 110 6.69 -6.73 4.56
N MET A 111 6.72 -7.62 3.57
CA MET A 111 7.88 -8.44 3.19
C MET A 111 8.72 -7.82 2.07
N LEU A 112 8.46 -6.57 1.67
CA LEU A 112 9.31 -5.88 0.70
C LEU A 112 10.67 -5.58 1.33
N THR A 113 11.73 -6.15 0.77
CA THR A 113 13.10 -5.95 1.23
C THR A 113 13.80 -4.79 0.51
N ALA A 114 14.87 -4.25 1.07
CA ALA A 114 15.58 -3.10 0.49
C ALA A 114 16.19 -3.40 -0.89
N ASP A 115 16.64 -4.62 -1.13
CA ASP A 115 17.20 -5.07 -2.40
C ASP A 115 16.15 -5.31 -3.50
N GLU A 116 14.89 -5.48 -3.13
CA GLU A 116 13.77 -5.58 -4.07
C GLU A 116 13.27 -4.21 -4.57
N VAL A 117 13.65 -3.12 -3.90
CA VAL A 117 13.25 -1.75 -4.29
C VAL A 117 13.93 -1.36 -5.60
N ASP A 118 13.14 -0.98 -6.59
CA ASP A 118 13.67 -0.44 -7.84
C ASP A 118 14.14 1.00 -7.66
N LEU A 119 15.42 1.16 -7.33
CA LEU A 119 16.03 2.47 -7.14
C LEU A 119 16.10 3.30 -8.42
N SER A 120 15.96 2.69 -9.60
CA SER A 120 15.90 3.45 -10.85
C SER A 120 14.61 4.24 -10.97
N LEU A 121 13.47 3.67 -10.56
CA LEU A 121 12.20 4.38 -10.45
C LEU A 121 12.30 5.52 -9.43
N VAL A 122 12.84 5.21 -8.24
CA VAL A 122 12.98 6.18 -7.14
C VAL A 122 13.80 7.40 -7.56
N ARG A 123 14.98 7.17 -8.17
CA ARG A 123 15.90 8.26 -8.59
C ARG A 123 15.35 9.11 -9.73
N ASN A 124 14.43 8.58 -10.53
CA ASN A 124 13.78 9.29 -11.64
C ASN A 124 12.48 10.01 -11.23
N ALA A 125 12.11 9.98 -9.95
CA ALA A 125 10.92 10.64 -9.44
C ALA A 125 11.17 12.13 -9.18
N LYS A 126 10.19 12.99 -9.48
CA LYS A 126 10.16 14.38 -8.98
C LYS A 126 9.69 14.41 -7.53
N ILE A 127 8.73 13.55 -7.20
CA ILE A 127 8.17 13.38 -5.86
C ILE A 127 8.21 11.89 -5.50
N PHE A 128 8.77 11.56 -4.35
CA PHE A 128 8.68 10.23 -3.74
C PHE A 128 7.69 10.27 -2.59
N HIS A 129 6.62 9.48 -2.70
CA HIS A 129 5.53 9.41 -1.71
C HIS A 129 5.56 8.09 -0.95
N PHE A 130 5.30 8.13 0.35
CA PHE A 130 5.12 6.93 1.17
C PHE A 130 4.12 7.15 2.30
N GLY A 131 3.56 6.04 2.80
CA GLY A 131 2.64 6.05 3.92
C GLY A 131 3.25 5.44 5.19
N SER A 132 2.64 5.73 6.34
CA SER A 132 3.11 5.21 7.63
C SER A 132 2.97 3.68 7.76
N LEU A 133 2.08 3.04 6.98
CA LEU A 133 1.89 1.61 7.02
C LEU A 133 3.12 0.82 6.56
N SER A 134 3.94 1.39 5.69
CA SER A 134 5.23 0.80 5.30
C SER A 134 6.29 0.84 6.42
N MET A 135 5.97 1.48 7.55
CA MET A 135 6.84 1.58 8.73
C MET A 135 6.41 0.64 9.87
N THR A 136 5.34 -0.15 9.70
CA THR A 136 4.78 -1.02 10.74
C THR A 136 5.56 -2.31 10.98
N ASP A 137 6.40 -2.72 10.01
CA ASP A 137 7.31 -3.87 10.13
C ASP A 137 8.73 -3.49 9.74
N GLN A 138 9.72 -4.11 10.42
CA GLN A 138 11.13 -3.78 10.24
C GLN A 138 11.64 -4.02 8.82
N ILE A 139 11.13 -5.06 8.12
CA ILE A 139 11.59 -5.40 6.77
C ILE A 139 11.19 -4.27 5.81
N CYS A 140 9.90 -3.95 5.76
CA CYS A 140 9.39 -2.90 4.88
C CYS A 140 9.84 -1.50 5.31
N GLU A 141 10.02 -1.26 6.63
CA GLU A 141 10.62 -0.02 7.14
C GLU A 141 12.02 0.21 6.59
N ASN A 142 12.87 -0.83 6.59
CA ASN A 142 14.21 -0.74 6.03
C ASN A 142 14.19 -0.44 4.52
N ALA A 143 13.30 -1.10 3.77
CA ALA A 143 13.09 -0.84 2.35
C ALA A 143 12.64 0.61 2.10
N THR A 144 11.70 1.10 2.90
CA THR A 144 11.16 2.47 2.82
C THR A 144 12.26 3.50 3.11
N LYS A 145 13.04 3.30 4.18
CA LYS A 145 14.17 4.18 4.51
C LYS A 145 15.25 4.19 3.43
N HIS A 146 15.54 3.02 2.84
CA HIS A 146 16.46 2.90 1.73
C HIS A 146 16.00 3.69 0.49
N ALA A 147 14.72 3.57 0.14
CA ALA A 147 14.12 4.32 -0.97
C ALA A 147 14.14 5.84 -0.71
N ILE A 148 13.80 6.29 0.51
CA ILE A 148 13.82 7.70 0.89
C ILE A 148 15.23 8.29 0.79
N ALA A 149 16.25 7.55 1.22
CA ALA A 149 17.64 7.99 1.09
C ALA A 149 18.01 8.22 -0.39
N ALA A 150 17.71 7.25 -1.26
CA ALA A 150 17.97 7.35 -2.69
C ALA A 150 17.19 8.49 -3.37
N ALA A 151 15.95 8.73 -2.95
CA ALA A 151 15.12 9.83 -3.46
C ALA A 151 15.72 11.20 -3.07
N LYS A 152 16.13 11.35 -1.80
CA LYS A 152 16.80 12.58 -1.31
C LYS A 152 18.11 12.83 -2.03
N GLU A 153 18.95 11.82 -2.23
CA GLU A 153 20.20 11.92 -2.99
C GLU A 153 19.98 12.37 -4.44
N ALA A 154 18.87 11.94 -5.06
CA ALA A 154 18.47 12.32 -6.40
C ALA A 154 17.79 13.70 -6.48
N GLY A 155 17.52 14.35 -5.35
CA GLY A 155 16.87 15.66 -5.27
C GLY A 155 15.35 15.63 -5.40
N ALA A 156 14.70 14.47 -5.23
CA ALA A 156 13.26 14.37 -5.22
C ALA A 156 12.64 15.01 -3.96
N LEU A 157 11.45 15.58 -4.12
CA LEU A 157 10.64 16.00 -2.97
C LEU A 157 10.08 14.77 -2.27
N ILE A 158 10.10 14.78 -0.93
CA ILE A 158 9.52 13.71 -0.12
C ILE A 158 8.11 14.11 0.32
N SER A 159 7.15 13.22 0.08
CA SER A 159 5.76 13.34 0.50
C SER A 159 5.40 12.20 1.43
N PHE A 160 4.85 12.52 2.58
CA PHE A 160 4.51 11.54 3.62
C PHE A 160 3.03 11.63 4.02
N ASP A 161 2.35 10.47 4.07
CA ASP A 161 1.02 10.33 4.64
C ASP A 161 1.08 9.60 5.97
N PRO A 162 0.83 10.28 7.12
CA PRO A 162 0.85 9.64 8.44
C PRO A 162 -0.25 8.60 8.66
N ASN A 163 -1.36 8.64 7.93
CA ASN A 163 -2.47 7.68 7.82
C ASN A 163 -2.54 6.62 8.94
N LEU A 164 -2.70 7.07 10.18
CA LEU A 164 -2.66 6.20 11.35
C LEU A 164 -3.79 5.15 11.33
N ARG A 165 -3.43 3.87 11.30
CA ARG A 165 -4.32 2.72 11.47
C ARG A 165 -3.93 2.00 12.77
N LYS A 166 -4.51 2.41 13.90
CA LYS A 166 -4.17 1.92 15.24
C LYS A 166 -4.01 0.40 15.35
N PRO A 167 -4.92 -0.44 14.76
CA PRO A 167 -4.81 -1.90 14.87
C PRO A 167 -3.56 -2.51 14.23
N LEU A 168 -2.85 -1.78 13.37
CA LEU A 168 -1.68 -2.29 12.64
C LEU A 168 -0.34 -2.00 13.34
N TRP A 169 -0.36 -1.23 14.43
CA TRP A 169 0.82 -0.86 15.18
C TRP A 169 1.02 -1.75 16.41
N LYS A 170 2.28 -2.06 16.74
CA LYS A 170 2.64 -2.83 17.95
C LYS A 170 2.25 -2.08 19.23
N SER A 171 2.36 -0.76 19.21
CA SER A 171 1.93 0.15 20.27
C SER A 171 1.72 1.57 19.73
N MET A 172 1.04 2.42 20.49
CA MET A 172 0.89 3.83 20.14
C MET A 172 2.19 4.61 20.24
N ASP A 173 3.14 4.17 21.08
CA ASP A 173 4.45 4.80 21.18
C ASP A 173 5.33 4.47 19.98
N ASP A 174 5.30 3.22 19.49
CA ASP A 174 5.92 2.82 18.22
C ASP A 174 5.34 3.64 17.03
N ALA A 175 4.02 3.79 16.97
CA ALA A 175 3.37 4.62 15.96
C ALA A 175 3.83 6.09 16.01
N LYS A 176 3.88 6.70 17.20
CA LYS A 176 4.34 8.08 17.38
C LYS A 176 5.79 8.26 16.93
N GLU A 177 6.68 7.35 17.37
CA GLU A 177 8.09 7.40 16.99
C GLU A 177 8.26 7.39 15.47
N LYS A 178 7.66 6.40 14.81
CA LYS A 178 7.81 6.18 13.36
C LYS A 178 7.12 7.25 12.52
N ILE A 179 5.94 7.70 12.92
CA ILE A 179 5.24 8.80 12.23
C ILE A 179 6.00 10.13 12.43
N SER A 180 6.59 10.37 13.59
CA SER A 180 7.41 11.58 13.82
C SER A 180 8.73 11.55 13.04
N TRP A 181 9.24 10.37 12.74
CA TRP A 181 10.42 10.21 11.88
C TRP A 181 10.09 10.58 10.42
N GLY A 182 8.93 10.14 9.87
CA GLY A 182 8.47 10.45 8.50
C GLY A 182 8.15 11.90 8.30
#